data_b9380d0403a4dbd7f8ecdcfd1be04706
#
_entry.id   b9380d0403a4dbd7f8ecdcfd1be04706
#
_cell.length_a   1.000
_cell.length_b   1.000
_cell.length_c   1.000
_cell.angle_alpha   90.00
_cell.angle_beta   90.00
_cell.angle_gamma   90.00
#
_symmetry.space_group_name_H-M   'P 1'
#
loop_
_entity.id
_entity.type
_entity.pdbx_description
1 polymer ?
#
loop_
_entity_poly.entity_id
_entity_poly.type
_entity_poly.pdbx_seq_one_letter_code
_entity_poly.pdbx_strand_id
1 'polypeptide(L)'
;MVFIAVIGGAQTSERELRLAEEVGHELAKRGAVLVCGGLGGVMEAACRGAASEGGVTIGILPGESRSSANKYVQFPIVTGIGYARNIVVVKSAHAVIAVDGSYGTLSEIG
;
A
#
# COMPACT_ATOMS: atom_id res chain seq x y z
N MET A 1 1.57 6.69 16.60
CA MET A 1 1.40 5.67 15.56
C MET A 1 1.85 6.23 14.22
N VAL A 2 2.65 5.48 13.48
CA VAL A 2 3.21 5.94 12.21
C VAL A 2 2.45 5.31 11.05
N PHE A 3 2.05 6.13 10.10
CA PHE A 3 1.37 5.71 8.87
C PHE A 3 2.37 5.83 7.73
N ILE A 4 2.58 4.73 7.02
CA ILE A 4 3.51 4.68 5.89
C ILE A 4 2.74 4.27 4.65
N ALA A 5 2.81 5.11 3.62
CA ALA A 5 2.19 4.79 2.34
C ALA A 5 3.13 3.93 1.51
N VAL A 6 2.59 2.93 0.84
CA VAL A 6 3.33 2.15 -0.15
C VAL A 6 2.64 2.32 -1.48
N ILE A 7 3.38 2.80 -2.48
CA ILE A 7 2.86 3.03 -3.82
C ILE A 7 3.66 2.23 -4.83
N GLY A 8 3.02 1.91 -5.96
CA GLY A 8 3.65 1.16 -7.04
C GLY A 8 2.60 0.69 -8.04
N GLY A 9 3.07 0.00 -9.07
CA GLY A 9 2.23 -0.37 -10.20
C GLY A 9 1.24 -1.49 -9.89
N ALA A 10 0.13 -1.48 -10.63
CA ALA A 10 -0.85 -2.56 -10.59
C ALA A 10 -0.38 -3.76 -11.40
N GLN A 11 0.38 -3.53 -12.45
CA GLN A 11 1.00 -4.57 -13.27
C GLN A 11 2.50 -4.47 -13.11
N THR A 12 3.12 -5.52 -12.59
CA THR A 12 4.49 -5.43 -12.13
C THR A 12 5.16 -6.80 -12.21
N SER A 13 6.48 -6.83 -12.09
CA SER A 13 7.27 -8.05 -12.13
C SER A 13 7.21 -8.79 -10.80
N GLU A 14 7.59 -10.07 -10.83
CA GLU A 14 7.68 -10.86 -9.61
C GLU A 14 8.67 -10.26 -8.61
N ARG A 15 9.76 -9.69 -9.13
CA ARG A 15 10.77 -9.08 -8.28
C ARG A 15 10.18 -7.91 -7.49
N GLU A 16 9.38 -7.07 -8.17
CA GLU A 16 8.73 -5.95 -7.50
C GLU A 16 7.72 -6.42 -6.48
N LEU A 17 6.98 -7.49 -6.80
CA LEU A 17 6.00 -8.05 -5.87
C LEU A 17 6.68 -8.59 -4.61
N ARG A 18 7.80 -9.31 -4.77
CA ARG A 18 8.53 -9.81 -3.62
C ARG A 18 9.07 -8.69 -2.75
N LEU A 19 9.59 -7.62 -3.40
CA LEU A 19 10.09 -6.46 -2.68
C LEU A 19 8.97 -5.78 -1.91
N ALA A 20 7.82 -5.59 -2.56
CA ALA A 20 6.67 -4.97 -1.92
C ALA A 20 6.19 -5.78 -0.71
N GLU A 21 6.18 -7.09 -0.84
CA GLU A 21 5.79 -7.96 0.26
C GLU A 21 6.75 -7.84 1.43
N GLU A 22 8.06 -7.80 1.16
CA GLU A 22 9.05 -7.60 2.22
C GLU A 22 8.88 -6.25 2.90
N VAL A 23 8.61 -5.20 2.13
CA VAL A 23 8.37 -3.87 2.68
C VAL A 23 7.17 -3.90 3.63
N GLY A 24 6.06 -4.50 3.20
CA GLY A 24 4.87 -4.60 4.04
C GLY A 24 5.14 -5.38 5.32
N HIS A 25 5.86 -6.48 5.20
CA HIS A 25 6.23 -7.33 6.32
C HIS A 25 7.05 -6.54 7.36
N GLU A 26 8.08 -5.82 6.88
CA GLU A 26 8.94 -5.03 7.77
C GLU A 26 8.20 -3.87 8.43
N LEU A 27 7.32 -3.21 7.70
CA LEU A 27 6.52 -2.13 8.28
C LEU A 27 5.65 -2.64 9.41
N ALA A 28 4.99 -3.78 9.20
CA ALA A 28 4.13 -4.36 10.22
C ALA A 28 4.94 -4.81 11.44
N LYS A 29 6.11 -5.40 11.22
CA LYS A 29 7.00 -5.78 12.33
C LYS A 29 7.37 -4.59 13.21
N ARG A 30 7.44 -3.41 12.63
CA ARG A 30 7.81 -2.18 13.34
C ARG A 30 6.59 -1.44 13.89
N GLY A 31 5.40 -2.02 13.75
CA GLY A 31 4.18 -1.43 14.26
C GLY A 31 3.62 -0.29 13.44
N ALA A 32 4.10 -0.10 12.20
CA ALA A 32 3.56 0.93 11.33
C ALA A 32 2.25 0.49 10.70
N VAL A 33 1.37 1.46 10.43
CA VAL A 33 0.15 1.22 9.67
C VAL A 33 0.47 1.43 8.20
N LEU A 34 0.13 0.45 7.37
CA LEU A 34 0.36 0.52 5.94
C LEU A 34 -0.85 1.15 5.26
N VAL A 35 -0.61 2.17 4.45
CA VAL A 35 -1.65 2.83 3.65
C VAL A 35 -1.29 2.65 2.18
N CYS A 36 -2.27 2.28 1.37
CA CYS A 36 -2.04 2.10 -0.07
C CYS A 36 -3.32 2.38 -0.85
N GLY A 37 -3.24 2.23 -2.16
CA GLY A 37 -4.40 2.41 -3.04
C GLY A 37 -5.40 1.27 -3.04
N GLY A 38 -5.11 0.19 -2.33
CA GLY A 38 -6.09 -0.87 -2.07
C GLY A 38 -6.35 -1.86 -3.19
N LEU A 39 -5.69 -1.74 -4.32
CA LEU A 39 -5.92 -2.61 -5.48
C LEU A 39 -4.83 -3.69 -5.60
N GLY A 40 -4.53 -4.12 -6.82
CA GLY A 40 -3.60 -5.21 -7.06
C GLY A 40 -2.14 -4.78 -7.22
N GLY A 41 -1.31 -5.72 -7.65
CA GLY A 41 0.10 -5.44 -7.89
C GLY A 41 0.88 -5.17 -6.62
N VAL A 42 1.67 -4.12 -6.62
CA VAL A 42 2.48 -3.70 -5.47
C VAL A 42 1.61 -3.48 -4.24
N MET A 43 0.44 -2.86 -4.41
CA MET A 43 -0.48 -2.59 -3.31
C MET A 43 -0.89 -3.87 -2.59
N GLU A 44 -1.30 -4.87 -3.36
CA GLU A 44 -1.72 -6.15 -2.79
C GLU A 44 -0.56 -6.88 -2.13
N ALA A 45 0.61 -6.90 -2.77
CA ALA A 45 1.78 -7.59 -2.23
C ALA A 45 2.20 -6.97 -0.90
N ALA A 46 2.21 -5.64 -0.81
CA ALA A 46 2.55 -4.95 0.43
C ALA A 46 1.54 -5.28 1.53
N CYS A 47 0.25 -5.28 1.21
CA CYS A 47 -0.79 -5.64 2.17
C CYS A 47 -0.63 -7.09 2.64
N ARG A 48 -0.30 -8.01 1.72
CA ARG A 48 -0.09 -9.41 2.07
C ARG A 48 1.06 -9.55 3.06
N GLY A 49 2.16 -8.84 2.81
CA GLY A 49 3.31 -8.86 3.73
C GLY A 49 2.95 -8.33 5.11
N ALA A 50 2.23 -7.21 5.15
CA ALA A 50 1.80 -6.63 6.43
C ALA A 50 0.83 -7.56 7.16
N ALA A 51 -0.12 -8.15 6.44
CA ALA A 51 -1.10 -9.05 7.03
C ALA A 51 -0.44 -10.29 7.64
N SER A 52 0.64 -10.77 7.03
CA SER A 52 1.36 -11.95 7.54
C SER A 52 1.96 -11.71 8.92
N GLU A 53 2.17 -10.46 9.30
CA GLU A 53 2.69 -10.08 10.61
C GLU A 53 1.59 -9.51 11.51
N GLY A 54 0.33 -9.65 11.12
CA GLY A 54 -0.77 -9.11 11.90
C GLY A 54 -0.87 -7.59 11.88
N GLY A 55 -0.29 -6.96 10.86
CA GLY A 55 -0.28 -5.51 10.76
C GLY A 55 -1.59 -4.92 10.29
N VAL A 56 -1.73 -3.61 10.42
CA VAL A 56 -2.91 -2.87 10.01
C VAL A 56 -2.71 -2.36 8.59
N THR A 57 -3.68 -2.62 7.72
CA THR A 57 -3.65 -2.20 6.32
C THR A 57 -4.88 -1.36 6.00
N ILE A 58 -4.64 -0.20 5.39
CA ILE A 58 -5.69 0.72 4.96
C ILE A 58 -5.59 0.88 3.46
N GLY A 59 -6.69 0.61 2.75
CA GLY A 59 -6.76 0.80 1.30
C GLY A 59 -7.66 1.97 0.96
N ILE A 60 -7.11 2.98 0.31
CA ILE A 60 -7.84 4.15 -0.16
C ILE A 60 -8.25 3.88 -1.60
N LEU A 61 -9.49 3.52 -1.80
CA LEU A 61 -10.00 3.03 -3.08
C LEU A 61 -10.46 4.15 -4.00
N PRO A 62 -10.23 4.01 -5.33
CA PRO A 62 -10.65 5.04 -6.26
C PRO A 62 -12.14 5.07 -6.55
N GLY A 63 -12.81 3.94 -6.39
CA GLY A 63 -14.22 3.79 -6.71
C GLY A 63 -15.11 3.93 -5.51
N GLU A 64 -16.32 3.38 -5.62
CA GLU A 64 -17.35 3.49 -4.58
C GLU A 64 -17.68 2.15 -3.93
N SER A 65 -16.99 1.09 -4.32
CA SER A 65 -17.26 -0.26 -3.81
C SER A 65 -16.11 -0.75 -2.93
N ARG A 66 -16.41 -1.09 -1.69
CA ARG A 66 -15.43 -1.68 -0.78
C ARG A 66 -14.95 -3.04 -1.26
N SER A 67 -15.80 -3.75 -2.02
CA SER A 67 -15.47 -5.08 -2.51
C SER A 67 -14.37 -5.05 -3.57
N SER A 68 -14.00 -3.89 -4.10
CA SER A 68 -12.90 -3.79 -5.05
C SER A 68 -11.53 -3.87 -4.38
N ALA A 69 -11.47 -3.73 -3.05
CA ALA A 69 -10.21 -3.83 -2.32
C ALA A 69 -9.62 -5.23 -2.42
N ASN A 70 -8.28 -5.31 -2.44
CA ASN A 70 -7.65 -6.62 -2.39
C ASN A 70 -7.96 -7.27 -1.03
N LYS A 71 -7.84 -8.59 -0.98
CA LYS A 71 -8.29 -9.36 0.19
C LYS A 71 -7.47 -9.13 1.46
N TYR A 72 -6.34 -8.47 1.35
CA TYR A 72 -5.48 -8.20 2.51
C TYR A 72 -5.71 -6.82 3.11
N VAL A 73 -6.57 -6.01 2.49
CA VAL A 73 -6.93 -4.69 3.03
C VAL A 73 -7.87 -4.90 4.22
N GLN A 74 -7.46 -4.42 5.37
CA GLN A 74 -8.26 -4.54 6.59
C GLN A 74 -9.31 -3.43 6.67
N PHE A 75 -8.95 -2.21 6.29
CA PHE A 75 -9.84 -1.06 6.33
C PHE A 75 -9.95 -0.41 4.95
N PRO A 76 -10.95 -0.80 4.16
CA PRO A 76 -11.16 -0.18 2.84
C PRO A 76 -11.91 1.14 2.99
N ILE A 77 -11.37 2.20 2.39
CA ILE A 77 -11.97 3.52 2.39
C ILE A 77 -12.31 3.88 0.95
N VAL A 78 -13.59 4.03 0.63
CA VAL A 78 -14.04 4.37 -0.72
C VAL A 78 -14.04 5.88 -0.88
N THR A 79 -13.57 6.37 -2.02
CA THR A 79 -13.49 7.80 -2.29
C THR A 79 -14.36 8.25 -3.47
N GLY A 80 -14.53 7.40 -4.48
CA GLY A 80 -15.28 7.76 -5.67
C GLY A 80 -14.62 8.83 -6.54
N ILE A 81 -13.34 9.13 -6.32
CA ILE A 81 -12.66 10.21 -7.04
C ILE A 81 -11.58 9.72 -8.00
N GLY A 82 -11.56 8.43 -8.30
CA GLY A 82 -10.63 7.87 -9.27
C GLY A 82 -9.18 8.01 -8.84
N TYR A 83 -8.30 8.29 -9.79
CA TYR A 83 -6.87 8.38 -9.52
C TYR A 83 -6.49 9.51 -8.56
N ALA A 84 -7.35 10.49 -8.38
CA ALA A 84 -7.10 11.55 -7.41
C ALA A 84 -6.97 11.00 -5.97
N ARG A 85 -7.46 9.77 -5.71
CA ARG A 85 -7.29 9.12 -4.39
C ARG A 85 -5.82 8.93 -4.04
N ASN A 86 -4.91 8.95 -5.01
CA ASN A 86 -3.48 8.85 -4.73
C ASN A 86 -2.98 10.02 -3.88
N ILE A 87 -3.59 11.18 -4.04
CA ILE A 87 -3.27 12.33 -3.19
C ILE A 87 -3.64 12.01 -1.74
N VAL A 88 -4.80 11.38 -1.55
CA VAL A 88 -5.25 10.99 -0.21
C VAL A 88 -4.30 9.98 0.41
N VAL A 89 -3.83 9.00 -0.37
CA VAL A 89 -2.86 8.02 0.10
C VAL A 89 -1.61 8.72 0.65
N VAL A 90 -1.04 9.60 -0.15
CA VAL A 90 0.20 10.30 0.23
C VAL A 90 -0.04 11.21 1.43
N LYS A 91 -1.13 11.96 1.43
CA LYS A 91 -1.41 12.90 2.51
C LYS A 91 -1.79 12.22 3.82
N SER A 92 -2.22 10.98 3.76
CA SER A 92 -2.58 10.22 4.96
C SER A 92 -1.35 9.66 5.69
N ALA A 93 -0.19 9.71 5.06
CA ALA A 93 1.00 9.05 5.58
C ALA A 93 2.05 10.05 6.07
N HIS A 94 2.87 9.59 7.01
CA HIS A 94 4.02 10.35 7.50
C HIS A 94 5.20 10.23 6.52
N ALA A 95 5.27 9.10 5.78
CA ALA A 95 6.29 8.87 4.78
C ALA A 95 5.74 7.97 3.68
N VAL A 96 6.36 8.01 2.51
CA VAL A 96 5.94 7.25 1.34
C VAL A 96 7.10 6.38 0.87
N ILE A 97 6.82 5.10 0.61
CA ILE A 97 7.77 4.19 -0.02
C ILE A 97 7.22 3.83 -1.39
N ALA A 98 8.01 4.14 -2.43
CA ALA A 98 7.65 3.76 -3.79
C ALA A 98 8.43 2.51 -4.17
N VAL A 99 7.73 1.49 -4.62
CA VAL A 99 8.36 0.26 -5.09
C VAL A 99 8.45 0.31 -6.61
N ASP A 100 9.68 0.28 -7.11
CA ASP A 100 9.98 0.42 -8.52
C ASP A 100 11.01 -0.63 -8.92
N GLY A 101 10.75 -1.37 -9.98
CA GLY A 101 11.63 -2.44 -10.42
C GLY A 101 13.00 -1.97 -10.90
N SER A 102 13.11 -0.71 -11.32
CA SER A 102 14.39 -0.17 -11.82
C SER A 102 15.35 0.17 -10.69
N TYR A 103 14.82 0.68 -9.58
CA TYR A 103 15.63 1.18 -8.48
C TYR A 103 15.40 0.44 -7.18
N GLY A 104 14.45 -0.50 -7.17
CA GLY A 104 14.04 -1.12 -5.93
C GLY A 104 13.06 -0.25 -5.18
N THR A 105 13.46 0.23 -4.02
CA THR A 105 12.58 1.02 -3.16
C THR A 105 13.12 2.43 -2.99
N LEU A 106 12.26 3.43 -3.26
CA LEU A 106 12.55 4.82 -2.98
C LEU A 106 11.69 5.27 -1.82
N SER A 107 12.24 6.08 -0.94
CA SER A 107 11.55 6.57 0.24
C SER A 107 11.48 8.08 0.24
N GLU A 108 10.28 8.63 0.50
CA GLU A 108 10.07 10.06 0.57
C GLU A 108 9.25 10.40 1.80
N ILE A 109 9.56 11.53 2.39
CA ILE A 109 8.82 12.03 3.54
C ILE A 109 7.83 13.08 3.06
N GLY A 110 6.56 12.80 3.24
CA GLY A 110 5.48 13.67 2.80
C GLY A 110 5.14 14.81 3.69
#